data_8b3179228adf7d1eff80684111623d19
#
_entry.id   8b3179228adf7d1eff80684111623d19
#
_cell.length_a   1.000
_cell.length_b   1.000
_cell.length_c   1.000
_cell.angle_alpha   90.00
_cell.angle_beta   90.00
_cell.angle_gamma   90.00
#
_symmetry.space_group_name_H-M   'P 1'
#
loop_
_entity.id
_entity.type
_entity.pdbx_description
1 polymer ?
#
loop_
_entity_poly.entity_id
_entity_poly.type
_entity_poly.pdbx_seq_one_letter_code
_entity_poly.pdbx_strand_id
1 'polypeptide(L)'
;MGNLGYGAYPTHPGEVLKDELEERGISQRQLAESTGLTYSVVNEILNARRSLTAKTALMFEAALDVPADSLMYLQTKYNMQTARKDASVINMLKNVRRVAAVL
;
A
#
# COMPACT_ATOMS: atom_id res chain seq x y z
N MET A 1 20.65 -8.46 -7.39
CA MET A 1 19.79 -8.38 -7.17
C MET A 1 18.99 -8.16 -8.07
N GLY A 2 18.93 -8.37 -8.57
CA GLY A 2 18.19 -8.25 -9.44
C GLY A 2 16.92 -7.84 -9.33
N ASN A 3 16.49 -7.70 -8.20
CA ASN A 3 15.23 -7.40 -8.12
C ASN A 3 14.96 -6.08 -8.15
N LEU A 4 15.82 -5.20 -7.87
CA LEU A 4 15.57 -3.83 -8.05
C LEU A 4 14.22 -3.42 -7.60
N GLY A 5 13.80 -3.87 -6.52
CA GLY A 5 12.51 -3.50 -5.99
C GLY A 5 11.39 -4.36 -6.42
N TYR A 6 11.66 -5.35 -7.21
CA TYR A 6 10.62 -6.23 -7.62
C TYR A 6 10.85 -7.58 -7.01
N GLY A 7 11.02 -7.66 -5.74
CA GLY A 7 11.27 -8.90 -5.06
C GLY A 7 10.12 -9.89 -5.16
N ALA A 8 10.24 -10.98 -4.44
CA ALA A 8 9.26 -12.04 -4.48
C ALA A 8 7.88 -11.59 -4.07
N TYR A 9 7.81 -10.55 -3.25
CA TYR A 9 6.51 -10.01 -2.83
C TYR A 9 6.57 -8.50 -2.82
N PRO A 10 5.43 -7.86 -3.07
CA PRO A 10 5.36 -6.40 -3.15
C PRO A 10 5.47 -5.75 -1.78
N THR A 11 5.94 -4.53 -1.75
CA THR A 11 6.04 -3.74 -0.52
C THR A 11 4.79 -2.89 -0.36
N HIS A 12 4.08 -3.09 0.73
CA HIS A 12 2.93 -2.26 1.07
C HIS A 12 3.42 -0.98 1.76
N PRO A 13 2.78 0.18 1.51
CA PRO A 13 3.20 1.41 2.17
C PRO A 13 3.14 1.32 3.69
N GLY A 14 2.31 0.45 4.24
CA GLY A 14 2.26 0.20 5.68
C GLY A 14 3.59 -0.24 6.26
N GLU A 15 4.40 -0.96 5.48
CA GLU A 15 5.71 -1.41 5.95
C GLU A 15 6.65 -0.23 6.12
N VAL A 16 6.62 0.71 5.18
CA VAL A 16 7.43 1.92 5.25
C VAL A 16 7.00 2.76 6.45
N LEU A 17 5.69 2.90 6.65
CA LEU A 17 5.16 3.67 7.77
C LEU A 17 5.52 3.02 9.10
N LYS A 18 5.49 1.70 9.17
CA LYS A 18 5.84 0.98 10.39
C LYS A 18 7.30 1.26 10.76
N ASP A 19 8.20 1.20 9.77
CA ASP A 19 9.62 1.48 10.00
C ASP A 19 9.82 2.92 10.45
N GLU A 20 9.06 3.86 9.86
CA GLU A 20 9.15 5.26 10.22
C GLU A 20 8.76 5.47 11.68
N LEU A 21 7.69 4.83 12.12
CA LEU A 21 7.25 4.95 13.50
C LEU A 21 8.29 4.38 14.46
N GLU A 22 8.88 3.25 14.10
CA GLU A 22 9.91 2.63 14.94
C GLU A 22 11.12 3.53 15.07
N GLU A 23 11.59 4.09 13.97
CA GLU A 23 12.72 5.00 13.99
C GLU A 23 12.47 6.22 14.83
N ARG A 24 11.27 6.74 14.83
CA ARG A 24 10.94 7.96 15.55
C ARG A 24 10.44 7.71 16.96
N GLY A 25 10.29 6.46 17.35
CA GLY A 25 9.76 6.11 18.66
C GLY A 25 8.31 6.53 18.85
N ILE A 26 7.52 6.51 17.76
CA ILE A 26 6.11 6.88 17.79
C ILE A 26 5.27 5.61 17.77
N SER A 27 4.28 5.54 18.67
CA SER A 27 3.39 4.39 18.71
C SER A 27 2.26 4.56 17.69
N GLN A 28 1.63 3.43 17.33
CA GLN A 28 0.46 3.47 16.45
C GLN A 28 -0.68 4.27 17.09
N ARG A 29 -0.80 4.19 18.41
CA ARG A 29 -1.82 4.94 19.14
C ARG A 29 -1.58 6.45 19.01
N GLN A 30 -0.33 6.88 19.13
CA GLN A 30 0.02 8.27 18.96
C GLN A 30 -0.28 8.76 17.55
N LEU A 31 0.00 7.93 16.55
CA LEU A 31 -0.30 8.27 15.16
C LEU A 31 -1.81 8.37 14.95
N ALA A 32 -2.57 7.46 15.53
CA ALA A 32 -4.03 7.51 15.45
C ALA A 32 -4.55 8.81 16.05
N GLU A 33 -4.04 9.18 17.21
CA GLU A 33 -4.47 10.41 17.87
C GLU A 33 -4.13 11.64 17.04
N SER A 34 -2.94 11.68 16.46
CA SER A 34 -2.53 12.87 15.70
C SER A 34 -3.27 13.02 14.39
N THR A 35 -3.78 11.94 13.81
CA THR A 35 -4.48 11.98 12.54
C THR A 35 -6.00 12.01 12.70
N GLY A 36 -6.50 11.64 13.86
CA GLY A 36 -7.95 11.50 14.06
C GLY A 36 -8.49 10.17 13.56
N LEU A 37 -7.62 9.27 13.07
CA LEU A 37 -8.04 7.95 12.66
C LEU A 37 -8.18 7.05 13.88
N THR A 38 -8.94 5.98 13.78
CA THR A 38 -9.00 5.01 14.87
C THR A 38 -7.71 4.20 14.90
N TYR A 39 -7.39 3.66 16.06
CA TYR A 39 -6.24 2.78 16.20
C TYR A 39 -6.38 1.57 15.27
N SER A 40 -7.60 1.06 15.14
CA SER A 40 -7.87 -0.12 14.30
C SER A 40 -7.51 0.16 12.84
N VAL A 41 -7.89 1.32 12.32
CA VAL A 41 -7.59 1.70 10.93
C VAL A 41 -6.08 1.85 10.73
N VAL A 42 -5.40 2.51 11.65
CA VAL A 42 -3.95 2.66 11.58
C VAL A 42 -3.28 1.29 11.59
N ASN A 43 -3.70 0.43 12.53
CA ASN A 43 -3.12 -0.90 12.65
C ASN A 43 -3.32 -1.73 11.38
N GLU A 44 -4.50 -1.64 10.78
CA GLU A 44 -4.79 -2.39 9.56
C GLU A 44 -3.93 -1.92 8.39
N ILE A 45 -3.73 -0.62 8.28
CA ILE A 45 -2.88 -0.07 7.21
C ILE A 45 -1.43 -0.51 7.40
N LEU A 46 -0.93 -0.39 8.62
CA LEU A 46 0.45 -0.73 8.91
C LEU A 46 0.75 -2.23 8.76
N ASN A 47 -0.28 -3.06 8.86
CA ASN A 47 -0.14 -4.50 8.68
C ASN A 47 -0.61 -4.98 7.31
N ALA A 48 -0.74 -4.08 6.36
CA ALA A 48 -1.10 -4.38 4.96
C ALA A 48 -2.46 -5.04 4.81
N ARG A 49 -3.36 -4.82 5.78
CA ARG A 49 -4.70 -5.37 5.70
C ARG A 49 -5.71 -4.36 5.19
N ARG A 50 -5.30 -3.15 4.95
CA ARG A 50 -6.15 -2.09 4.42
C ARG A 50 -5.33 -1.23 3.49
N SER A 51 -5.90 -0.89 2.35
CA SER A 51 -5.24 -0.01 1.38
C SER A 51 -5.16 1.41 1.89
N LEU A 52 -4.08 2.07 1.54
CA LEU A 52 -3.92 3.48 1.80
C LEU A 52 -4.72 4.25 0.76
N THR A 53 -5.49 5.24 1.19
CA THR A 53 -6.21 6.12 0.28
C THR A 53 -5.47 7.45 0.20
N ALA A 54 -5.80 8.25 -0.81
CA ALA A 54 -5.17 9.57 -0.95
C ALA A 54 -5.39 10.43 0.29
N LYS A 55 -6.61 10.40 0.83
CA LYS A 55 -6.92 11.17 2.03
C LYS A 55 -6.04 10.75 3.20
N THR A 56 -5.92 9.45 3.43
CA THR A 56 -5.12 8.93 4.54
C THR A 56 -3.63 9.20 4.32
N ALA A 57 -3.18 9.11 3.07
CA ALA A 57 -1.79 9.43 2.74
C ALA A 57 -1.45 10.87 3.09
N LEU A 58 -2.37 11.80 2.80
CA LEU A 58 -2.18 13.20 3.15
C LEU A 58 -2.17 13.41 4.66
N MET A 59 -2.99 12.65 5.39
CA MET A 59 -2.98 12.73 6.85
C MET A 59 -1.64 12.26 7.41
N PHE A 60 -1.09 11.19 6.86
CA PHE A 60 0.21 10.70 7.31
C PHE A 60 1.34 11.65 6.89
N GLU A 61 1.22 12.29 5.73
CA GLU A 61 2.17 13.30 5.33
C GLU A 61 2.18 14.46 6.33
N ALA A 62 1.00 14.92 6.72
CA ALA A 62 0.90 16.00 7.67
C ALA A 62 1.46 15.62 9.05
N ALA A 63 1.26 14.38 9.46
CA ALA A 63 1.69 13.93 10.77
C ALA A 63 3.17 13.56 10.82
N LEU A 64 3.72 13.01 9.74
CA LEU A 64 5.05 12.42 9.75
C LEU A 64 6.02 13.06 8.75
N ASP A 65 5.52 13.96 7.92
CA ASP A 65 6.32 14.60 6.87
C ASP A 65 6.90 13.57 5.90
N VAL A 66 6.15 12.49 5.65
CA VAL A 66 6.48 11.50 4.65
C VAL A 66 5.66 11.81 3.40
N PRO A 67 6.25 11.96 2.22
CA PRO A 67 5.52 12.40 1.04
C PRO A 67 4.35 11.48 0.69
N ALA A 68 3.15 12.06 0.61
CA ALA A 68 1.94 11.30 0.30
C ALA A 68 2.04 10.64 -1.07
N ASP A 69 2.64 11.33 -2.04
CA ASP A 69 2.79 10.80 -3.39
C ASP A 69 3.63 9.52 -3.40
N SER A 70 4.68 9.48 -2.61
CA SER A 70 5.53 8.29 -2.50
C SER A 70 4.75 7.13 -1.89
N LEU A 71 3.94 7.41 -0.87
CA LEU A 71 3.13 6.38 -0.24
C LEU A 71 2.11 5.82 -1.22
N MET A 72 1.46 6.69 -2.00
CA MET A 72 0.48 6.24 -2.98
C MET A 72 1.12 5.49 -4.14
N TYR A 73 2.33 5.86 -4.50
CA TYR A 73 3.07 5.11 -5.52
C TYR A 73 3.27 3.66 -5.07
N LEU A 74 3.66 3.47 -3.81
CA LEU A 74 3.82 2.12 -3.26
C LEU A 74 2.50 1.37 -3.21
N GLN A 75 1.41 2.05 -2.85
CA GLN A 75 0.10 1.39 -2.80
C GLN A 75 -0.32 0.92 -4.19
N THR A 76 -0.15 1.76 -5.19
CA THR A 76 -0.51 1.41 -6.56
C THR A 76 0.33 0.22 -7.06
N LYS A 77 1.63 0.27 -6.79
CA LYS A 77 2.52 -0.80 -7.18
C LYS A 77 2.16 -2.11 -6.50
N TYR A 78 1.87 -2.04 -5.20
CA TYR A 78 1.42 -3.20 -4.43
C TYR A 78 0.14 -3.79 -5.04
N ASN A 79 -0.83 -2.94 -5.34
CA ASN A 79 -2.10 -3.38 -5.92
C ASN A 79 -1.90 -4.06 -7.27
N MET A 80 -1.05 -3.48 -8.12
CA MET A 80 -0.80 -4.04 -9.44
C MET A 80 -0.08 -5.39 -9.35
N GLN A 81 0.93 -5.48 -8.49
CA GLN A 81 1.66 -6.73 -8.33
C GLN A 81 0.79 -7.82 -7.76
N THR A 82 -0.05 -7.48 -6.79
CA THR A 82 -0.97 -8.44 -6.18
C THR A 82 -2.01 -8.91 -7.19
N ALA A 83 -2.59 -8.00 -7.96
CA ALA A 83 -3.59 -8.34 -8.97
C ALA A 83 -2.99 -9.25 -10.05
N ARG A 84 -1.76 -8.98 -10.45
CA ARG A 84 -1.12 -9.79 -11.50
C ARG A 84 -0.85 -11.22 -11.07
N LYS A 85 -0.82 -11.47 -9.76
CA LYS A 85 -0.60 -12.82 -9.23
C LYS A 85 -1.90 -13.52 -8.88
N ASP A 86 -3.01 -12.82 -8.91
CA ASP A 86 -4.30 -13.38 -8.52
C ASP A 86 -4.83 -14.27 -9.63
N ALA A 87 -5.12 -15.53 -9.30
CA ALA A 87 -5.54 -16.52 -10.30
C ALA A 87 -6.82 -16.11 -11.00
N SER A 88 -7.76 -15.51 -10.28
CA SER A 88 -9.03 -15.10 -10.90
C SER A 88 -8.81 -13.97 -11.89
N VAL A 89 -7.90 -13.05 -11.58
CA VAL A 89 -7.55 -11.95 -12.48
C VAL A 89 -6.85 -12.52 -13.72
N ILE A 90 -5.92 -13.45 -13.53
CA ILE A 90 -5.20 -14.07 -14.64
C ILE A 90 -6.18 -14.73 -15.60
N ASN A 91 -7.15 -15.47 -15.05
CA ASN A 91 -8.15 -16.12 -15.89
C ASN A 91 -9.03 -15.12 -16.62
N MET A 92 -9.43 -14.06 -15.93
CA MET A 92 -10.22 -12.99 -16.54
C MET A 92 -9.47 -12.36 -17.71
N LEU A 93 -8.17 -12.07 -17.52
CA LEU A 93 -7.37 -11.46 -18.57
C LEU A 93 -7.21 -12.37 -19.79
N LYS A 94 -7.10 -13.68 -19.59
CA LYS A 94 -7.05 -14.61 -20.70
C LYS A 94 -8.34 -14.51 -21.52
N ASN A 95 -9.47 -14.42 -20.84
CA ASN A 95 -10.74 -14.31 -21.52
C ASN A 95 -10.87 -12.98 -22.27
N VAL A 96 -10.43 -11.89 -21.64
CA VAL A 96 -10.44 -10.56 -22.28
C VAL A 96 -9.60 -10.60 -23.55
N ARG A 97 -8.40 -11.17 -23.50
CA ARG A 97 -7.52 -11.23 -24.67
C ARG A 97 -8.13 -12.07 -25.78
N ARG A 98 -8.81 -13.16 -25.43
CA ARG A 98 -9.45 -14.01 -26.41
C ARG A 98 -10.55 -13.28 -27.15
N VAL A 99 -11.38 -12.54 -26.40
CA VAL A 99 -12.46 -11.78 -27.01
C VAL A 99 -11.91 -10.59 -27.79
N ALA A 100 -10.88 -9.94 -27.27
CA ALA A 100 -10.29 -8.78 -27.91
C ALA A 100 -9.60 -9.13 -29.23
N ALA A 101 -9.23 -10.39 -29.42
CA ALA A 101 -8.55 -10.81 -30.65
C ALA A 101 -9.41 -10.59 -31.90
N VAL A 102 -10.71 -10.41 -31.76
CA VAL A 102 -11.60 -10.16 -32.89
C VAL A 102 -11.97 -8.68 -33.01
N LEU A 103 -11.42 -7.81 -32.21
CA LEU A 103 -11.64 -6.39 -32.37
C LEU A 103 -10.83 -5.87 -33.58
#